data_6f461fa53b5ea8fee23257434bc60ba9
#
_entry.id   6f461fa53b5ea8fee23257434bc60ba9
#
_cell.length_a   1.000
_cell.length_b   1.000
_cell.length_c   1.000
_cell.angle_alpha   90.00
_cell.angle_beta   90.00
_cell.angle_gamma   90.00
#
_symmetry.space_group_name_H-M   'P 1'
#
loop_
_entity.id
_entity.type
_entity.pdbx_description
1 polymer ?
#
loop_
_entity_poly.entity_id
_entity_poly.type
_entity_poly.pdbx_seq_one_letter_code
_entity_poly.pdbx_strand_id
1 'polypeptide(L)'
;MIGRRKFFSRAARHIEGLPDGYTALEYIQSSGTQYIDTGRKLTQDSDITIDFQIVDRTNIDAGIFGSRESSTKNNLTLFQNYSGSSVLNCDFSEYLKHRVAVSKTFNRIKIQMNKNGVWVNDILKKSWSDVADFETPTNGLIFDVGNNNWTGNKAVMRLYSYTDGDAQRLIPCLDANGVPCLYDLIGKTALYNQGAGSFTWR
;
A
#
# COMPACT_ATOMS: atom_id res chain seq x y z
N MET A 1 -34.31 31.99 2.09
CA MET A 1 -33.26 31.91 3.14
C MET A 1 -32.34 30.75 2.78
N ILE A 2 -31.15 31.03 2.21
CA ILE A 2 -30.22 29.99 1.76
C ILE A 2 -29.27 29.72 2.91
N GLY A 3 -29.42 28.55 3.53
CA GLY A 3 -28.58 28.12 4.64
C GLY A 3 -27.14 27.92 4.20
N ARG A 4 -26.22 28.74 4.66
CA ARG A 4 -24.77 28.56 4.51
C ARG A 4 -24.37 27.30 5.27
N ARG A 5 -24.01 26.20 4.56
CA ARG A 5 -23.32 25.05 5.16
C ARG A 5 -21.96 25.55 5.66
N LYS A 6 -21.77 25.54 6.98
CA LYS A 6 -20.46 25.76 7.60
C LYS A 6 -19.58 24.55 7.22
N PHE A 7 -18.64 24.72 6.32
CA PHE A 7 -17.55 23.80 6.16
C PHE A 7 -16.67 23.94 7.41
N PHE A 8 -16.70 22.94 8.28
CA PHE A 8 -15.71 22.83 9.34
C PHE A 8 -14.39 22.48 8.67
N SER A 9 -13.52 23.45 8.51
CA SER A 9 -12.11 23.26 8.20
C SER A 9 -11.50 22.48 9.39
N ARG A 10 -11.27 21.18 9.20
CA ARG A 10 -10.46 20.40 10.12
C ARG A 10 -9.05 20.99 10.04
N ALA A 11 -8.50 21.46 11.15
CA ALA A 11 -7.15 22.00 11.17
C ALA A 11 -6.19 21.00 10.49
N ALA A 12 -5.38 21.49 9.56
CA ALA A 12 -4.37 20.69 8.89
C ALA A 12 -3.50 20.01 9.95
N ARG A 13 -3.34 18.70 9.90
CA ARG A 13 -2.45 17.98 10.80
C ARG A 13 -1.03 18.43 10.49
N HIS A 14 -0.39 19.06 11.46
CA HIS A 14 1.05 19.29 11.39
C HIS A 14 1.76 17.94 11.53
N ILE A 15 2.55 17.55 10.53
CA ILE A 15 3.39 16.34 10.57
C ILE A 15 4.83 16.81 10.46
N GLU A 16 5.63 16.51 11.46
CA GLU A 16 7.05 16.82 11.47
C GLU A 16 7.76 16.21 10.24
N GLY A 17 8.54 17.01 9.55
CA GLY A 17 9.29 16.62 8.37
C GLY A 17 8.53 16.73 7.04
N LEU A 18 7.27 17.15 7.05
CA LEU A 18 6.55 17.52 5.83
C LEU A 18 7.01 18.91 5.39
N PRO A 19 7.34 19.15 4.08
CA PRO A 19 7.79 20.45 3.60
C PRO A 19 6.73 21.54 3.72
N ASP A 20 7.17 22.79 3.76
CA ASP A 20 6.29 23.94 3.68
C ASP A 20 5.43 23.91 2.40
N GLY A 21 4.18 24.29 2.51
CA GLY A 21 3.23 24.26 1.43
C GLY A 21 2.56 22.90 1.20
N TYR A 22 3.07 21.83 1.79
CA TYR A 22 2.40 20.52 1.76
C TYR A 22 1.32 20.43 2.84
N THR A 23 0.25 19.71 2.55
CA THR A 23 -0.86 19.48 3.50
C THR A 23 -1.06 17.99 3.72
N ALA A 24 -0.89 17.53 4.96
CA ALA A 24 -1.15 16.13 5.30
C ALA A 24 -2.63 15.77 5.13
N LEU A 25 -2.87 14.60 4.56
CA LEU A 25 -4.19 14.02 4.34
C LEU A 25 -4.46 12.88 5.30
N GLU A 26 -5.73 12.56 5.51
CA GLU A 26 -6.12 11.35 6.22
C GLU A 26 -5.83 10.11 5.37
N TYR A 27 -6.13 10.17 4.06
CA TYR A 27 -5.86 9.13 3.08
C TYR A 27 -5.82 9.69 1.66
N ILE A 28 -5.23 8.92 0.74
CA ILE A 28 -5.51 8.97 -0.69
C ILE A 28 -6.27 7.71 -1.10
N GLN A 29 -7.18 7.82 -2.07
CA GLN A 29 -8.01 6.72 -2.54
C GLN A 29 -7.85 6.52 -4.05
N SER A 30 -7.53 5.28 -4.44
CA SER A 30 -7.54 4.85 -5.83
C SER A 30 -8.95 4.47 -6.30
N SER A 31 -9.24 4.72 -7.57
CA SER A 31 -10.42 4.22 -8.29
C SER A 31 -10.14 2.96 -9.12
N GLY A 32 -8.95 2.34 -8.97
CA GLY A 32 -8.55 1.15 -9.70
C GLY A 32 -7.72 1.42 -10.96
N THR A 33 -7.26 2.66 -11.17
CA THR A 33 -6.41 3.03 -12.31
C THR A 33 -5.10 3.67 -11.90
N GLN A 34 -5.02 4.16 -10.66
CA GLN A 34 -3.85 4.80 -10.08
C GLN A 34 -2.93 3.79 -9.42
N TYR A 35 -1.63 4.06 -9.44
CA TYR A 35 -0.62 3.37 -8.63
C TYR A 35 0.57 4.29 -8.36
N ILE A 36 1.33 3.96 -7.33
CA ILE A 36 2.56 4.69 -6.97
C ILE A 36 3.70 3.69 -6.94
N ASP A 37 4.79 4.04 -7.62
CA ASP A 37 6.07 3.35 -7.53
C ASP A 37 6.82 3.84 -6.29
N THR A 38 7.19 2.93 -5.39
CA THR A 38 7.93 3.27 -4.17
C THR A 38 9.38 3.68 -4.42
N GLY A 39 9.90 3.43 -5.63
CA GLY A 39 11.30 3.64 -5.98
C GLY A 39 12.24 2.60 -5.38
N ARG A 40 11.73 1.55 -4.72
CA ARG A 40 12.53 0.55 -4.00
C ARG A 40 12.18 -0.86 -4.41
N LYS A 41 13.19 -1.66 -4.70
CA LYS A 41 13.04 -3.11 -4.80
C LYS A 41 12.83 -3.70 -3.41
N LEU A 42 12.08 -4.78 -3.35
CA LEU A 42 11.78 -5.49 -2.12
C LEU A 42 12.70 -6.70 -1.98
N THR A 43 13.16 -6.94 -0.75
CA THR A 43 14.10 -8.02 -0.42
C THR A 43 13.61 -8.79 0.81
N GLN A 44 14.34 -9.83 1.20
CA GLN A 44 14.09 -10.55 2.44
C GLN A 44 14.20 -9.66 3.69
N ASP A 45 14.91 -8.53 3.62
CA ASP A 45 15.08 -7.60 4.74
C ASP A 45 14.03 -6.48 4.77
N SER A 46 13.12 -6.43 3.79
CA SER A 46 12.00 -5.48 3.81
C SER A 46 11.08 -5.75 5.00
N ASP A 47 10.69 -4.69 5.71
CA ASP A 47 9.74 -4.71 6.83
C ASP A 47 8.54 -3.80 6.51
N ILE A 48 7.64 -4.33 5.71
CA ILE A 48 6.53 -3.59 5.16
C ILE A 48 5.39 -3.50 6.16
N THR A 49 4.97 -2.27 6.45
CA THR A 49 3.68 -2.03 7.13
C THR A 49 2.82 -1.14 6.24
N ILE A 50 1.62 -1.61 5.93
CA ILE A 50 0.63 -0.89 5.14
C ILE A 50 -0.68 -0.78 5.93
N ASP A 51 -1.20 0.45 6.05
CA ASP A 51 -2.47 0.76 6.70
C ASP A 51 -3.45 1.25 5.64
N PHE A 52 -4.51 0.48 5.41
CA PHE A 52 -5.40 0.71 4.28
C PHE A 52 -6.85 0.27 4.57
N GLN A 53 -7.75 0.63 3.65
CA GLN A 53 -9.15 0.19 3.66
C GLN A 53 -9.58 -0.15 2.23
N ILE A 54 -10.06 -1.36 2.00
CA ILE A 54 -10.65 -1.75 0.72
C ILE A 54 -12.00 -1.04 0.55
N VAL A 55 -12.22 -0.45 -0.60
CA VAL A 55 -13.47 0.26 -0.95
C VAL A 55 -14.33 -0.58 -1.87
N ASP A 56 -13.76 -1.21 -2.90
CA ASP A 56 -14.49 -2.06 -3.83
C ASP A 56 -14.38 -3.54 -3.46
N ARG A 57 -15.56 -4.17 -3.30
CA ARG A 57 -15.69 -5.59 -2.96
C ARG A 57 -15.62 -6.51 -4.17
N THR A 58 -15.97 -5.99 -5.32
CA THR A 58 -16.18 -6.79 -6.54
C THR A 58 -14.87 -6.98 -7.30
N ASN A 59 -13.87 -6.14 -7.02
CA ASN A 59 -12.57 -6.23 -7.67
C ASN A 59 -11.84 -7.50 -7.20
N ILE A 60 -11.61 -8.42 -8.12
CA ILE A 60 -10.88 -9.68 -7.90
C ILE A 60 -9.47 -9.55 -8.46
N ASP A 61 -8.53 -10.29 -7.89
CA ASP A 61 -7.11 -10.28 -8.27
C ASP A 61 -6.51 -8.87 -8.31
N ALA A 62 -6.89 -8.03 -7.33
CA ALA A 62 -6.43 -6.66 -7.27
C ALA A 62 -5.17 -6.54 -6.40
N GLY A 63 -4.11 -6.01 -6.99
CA GLY A 63 -2.87 -5.67 -6.31
C GLY A 63 -3.07 -4.52 -5.32
N ILE A 64 -2.79 -4.76 -4.04
CA ILE A 64 -2.80 -3.75 -2.99
C ILE A 64 -1.40 -3.15 -2.86
N PHE A 65 -0.39 -4.03 -2.84
CA PHE A 65 1.02 -3.67 -2.70
C PHE A 65 1.91 -4.80 -3.18
N GLY A 66 3.08 -4.45 -3.69
CA GLY A 66 4.20 -5.35 -3.79
C GLY A 66 4.87 -5.40 -5.15
N SER A 67 5.74 -6.39 -5.28
CA SER A 67 6.44 -6.78 -6.51
C SER A 67 6.76 -8.27 -6.48
N ARG A 68 6.87 -8.90 -7.65
CA ARG A 68 7.24 -10.31 -7.78
C ARG A 68 7.87 -10.61 -9.14
N GLU A 69 8.75 -11.59 -9.20
CA GLU A 69 9.22 -12.16 -10.46
C GLU A 69 8.15 -13.05 -11.09
N SER A 70 7.59 -13.93 -10.28
CA SER A 70 6.50 -14.83 -10.68
C SER A 70 5.62 -15.13 -9.47
N SER A 71 4.58 -15.93 -9.65
CA SER A 71 3.75 -16.40 -8.53
C SER A 71 4.52 -17.25 -7.51
N THR A 72 5.71 -17.76 -7.86
CA THR A 72 6.46 -18.69 -7.02
C THR A 72 7.84 -18.20 -6.60
N LYS A 73 8.32 -17.09 -7.14
CA LYS A 73 9.69 -16.61 -6.90
C LYS A 73 9.76 -15.12 -6.63
N ASN A 74 10.72 -14.73 -5.77
CA ASN A 74 11.09 -13.36 -5.50
C ASN A 74 9.87 -12.47 -5.29
N ASN A 75 9.05 -12.85 -4.30
CA ASN A 75 7.69 -12.39 -4.15
C ASN A 75 7.53 -11.70 -2.79
N LEU A 76 7.14 -10.45 -2.79
CA LEU A 76 6.60 -9.76 -1.63
C LEU A 76 5.36 -9.01 -2.10
N THR A 77 4.19 -9.62 -1.87
CA THR A 77 2.93 -9.08 -2.38
C THR A 77 1.79 -9.19 -1.38
N LEU A 78 0.93 -8.20 -1.44
CA LEU A 78 -0.36 -8.18 -0.80
C LEU A 78 -1.42 -7.93 -1.88
N PHE A 79 -2.35 -8.84 -2.04
CA PHE A 79 -3.40 -8.68 -3.04
C PHE A 79 -4.76 -9.19 -2.55
N GLN A 80 -5.80 -8.59 -3.11
CA GLN A 80 -7.18 -8.92 -2.82
C GLN A 80 -7.59 -10.07 -3.72
N ASN A 81 -8.00 -11.16 -3.09
CA ASN A 81 -8.78 -12.26 -3.64
C ASN A 81 -8.35 -12.82 -5.00
N TYR A 82 -7.96 -14.07 -4.97
CA TYR A 82 -7.89 -14.95 -6.13
C TYR A 82 -9.18 -15.80 -6.18
N SER A 83 -9.92 -15.76 -7.28
CA SER A 83 -11.06 -16.65 -7.58
C SER A 83 -12.14 -16.79 -6.49
N GLY A 84 -12.80 -15.70 -6.11
CA GLY A 84 -14.06 -15.75 -5.34
C GLY A 84 -13.93 -15.97 -3.83
N SER A 85 -12.74 -16.19 -3.27
CA SER A 85 -12.54 -16.26 -1.83
C SER A 85 -12.49 -14.86 -1.21
N SER A 86 -13.13 -14.66 -0.05
CA SER A 86 -13.12 -13.38 0.67
C SER A 86 -11.85 -13.21 1.50
N VAL A 87 -10.67 -13.28 0.86
CA VAL A 87 -9.38 -13.20 1.54
C VAL A 87 -8.45 -12.18 0.91
N LEU A 88 -7.49 -11.71 1.71
CA LEU A 88 -6.27 -11.04 1.31
C LEU A 88 -5.14 -12.05 1.35
N ASN A 89 -4.36 -12.14 0.30
CA ASN A 89 -3.18 -12.98 0.28
C ASN A 89 -1.94 -12.14 0.53
N CYS A 90 -1.18 -12.53 1.53
CA CYS A 90 0.13 -11.99 1.86
C CYS A 90 1.17 -13.04 1.47
N ASP A 91 1.99 -12.74 0.49
CA ASP A 91 3.07 -13.62 0.03
C ASP A 91 4.43 -12.99 0.33
N PHE A 92 5.37 -13.78 0.84
CA PHE A 92 6.72 -13.35 1.16
C PHE A 92 7.74 -14.38 0.65
N SER A 93 8.73 -13.99 -0.17
CA SER A 93 9.76 -14.85 -0.78
C SER A 93 9.16 -15.91 -1.72
N GLU A 94 8.69 -17.04 -1.20
CA GLU A 94 8.14 -18.15 -1.97
C GLU A 94 6.65 -18.38 -1.66
N TYR A 95 5.81 -18.33 -2.67
CA TYR A 95 4.35 -18.47 -2.58
C TYR A 95 3.87 -19.68 -1.76
N LEU A 96 4.45 -20.86 -1.98
CA LEU A 96 3.96 -22.08 -1.35
C LEU A 96 4.37 -22.23 0.12
N LYS A 97 5.49 -21.61 0.53
CA LYS A 97 6.01 -21.71 1.90
C LYS A 97 5.53 -20.56 2.78
N HIS A 98 5.49 -19.36 2.23
CA HIS A 98 5.33 -18.12 2.98
C HIS A 98 4.07 -17.35 2.54
N ARG A 99 2.94 -18.05 2.39
CA ARG A 99 1.63 -17.45 2.15
C ARG A 99 0.77 -17.45 3.40
N VAL A 100 0.09 -16.34 3.62
CA VAL A 100 -1.00 -16.20 4.59
C VAL A 100 -2.24 -15.67 3.89
N ALA A 101 -3.37 -16.35 4.07
CA ALA A 101 -4.68 -15.83 3.72
C ALA A 101 -5.30 -15.15 4.95
N VAL A 102 -5.59 -13.87 4.84
CA VAL A 102 -6.24 -13.05 5.87
C VAL A 102 -7.67 -12.80 5.43
N SER A 103 -8.64 -12.95 6.35
CA SER A 103 -10.03 -12.63 6.05
C SER A 103 -10.18 -11.19 5.55
N LYS A 104 -10.81 -11.02 4.40
CA LYS A 104 -11.07 -9.72 3.79
C LYS A 104 -12.03 -8.92 4.65
N THR A 105 -11.65 -7.72 5.01
CA THR A 105 -12.48 -6.77 5.75
C THR A 105 -12.61 -5.46 4.96
N PHE A 106 -13.71 -4.75 5.19
CA PHE A 106 -13.94 -3.40 4.66
C PHE A 106 -13.70 -2.32 5.70
N ASN A 107 -13.31 -2.73 6.90
CA ASN A 107 -12.78 -1.82 7.90
C ASN A 107 -11.32 -1.49 7.54
N ARG A 108 -10.83 -0.39 8.07
CA ARG A 108 -9.41 -0.07 8.03
C ARG A 108 -8.62 -1.17 8.72
N ILE A 109 -7.55 -1.62 8.08
CA ILE A 109 -6.71 -2.73 8.51
C ILE A 109 -5.24 -2.36 8.33
N LYS A 110 -4.41 -2.75 9.29
CA LYS A 110 -2.96 -2.65 9.22
C LYS A 110 -2.36 -4.03 9.03
N ILE A 111 -1.56 -4.21 8.00
CA ILE A 111 -0.82 -5.44 7.73
C ILE A 111 0.67 -5.12 7.78
N GLN A 112 1.41 -5.91 8.57
CA GLN A 112 2.87 -5.93 8.57
C GLN A 112 3.35 -7.26 8.01
N MET A 113 4.39 -7.22 7.16
CA MET A 113 5.04 -8.38 6.55
C MET A 113 6.55 -8.18 6.57
N ASN A 114 7.27 -9.13 7.13
CA ASN A 114 8.74 -9.18 7.10
C ASN A 114 9.24 -10.63 7.16
N LYS A 115 10.55 -10.84 7.23
CA LYS A 115 11.18 -12.19 7.29
C LYS A 115 10.79 -13.04 8.48
N ASN A 116 10.10 -12.50 9.47
CA ASN A 116 9.67 -13.25 10.66
C ASN A 116 8.19 -13.66 10.59
N GLY A 117 7.39 -13.06 9.70
CA GLY A 117 5.98 -13.41 9.60
C GLY A 117 5.07 -12.31 9.06
N VAL A 118 3.78 -12.50 9.31
CA VAL A 118 2.70 -11.56 8.99
C VAL A 118 1.91 -11.23 10.24
N TRP A 119 1.67 -9.94 10.46
CA TRP A 119 0.79 -9.42 11.53
C TRP A 119 -0.38 -8.68 10.90
N VAL A 120 -1.53 -8.79 11.54
CA VAL A 120 -2.75 -8.07 11.19
C VAL A 120 -3.23 -7.32 12.43
N ASN A 121 -3.27 -5.99 12.35
CA ASN A 121 -3.59 -5.12 13.48
C ASN A 121 -2.74 -5.48 14.74
N ASP A 122 -1.43 -5.62 14.54
CA ASP A 122 -0.44 -5.99 15.54
C ASP A 122 -0.55 -7.42 16.12
N ILE A 123 -1.46 -8.25 15.58
CA ILE A 123 -1.62 -9.65 16.00
C ILE A 123 -0.91 -10.55 14.99
N LEU A 124 0.06 -11.34 15.46
CA LEU A 124 0.75 -12.34 14.63
C LEU A 124 -0.27 -13.35 14.07
N LYS A 125 -0.27 -13.51 12.75
CA LYS A 125 -1.12 -14.49 12.04
C LYS A 125 -0.34 -15.72 11.65
N LYS A 126 0.90 -15.55 11.25
CA LYS A 126 1.79 -16.64 10.90
C LYS A 126 3.23 -16.16 11.04
N SER A 127 4.05 -16.98 11.69
CA SER A 127 5.50 -16.89 11.59
C SER A 127 6.00 -17.84 10.51
N TRP A 128 7.16 -17.57 9.99
CA TRP A 128 7.89 -18.46 9.11
C TRP A 128 9.37 -18.47 9.47
N SER A 129 10.04 -19.56 9.12
CA SER A 129 11.48 -19.73 9.13
C SER A 129 11.93 -19.96 7.68
N ASP A 130 13.23 -19.98 7.50
CA ASP A 130 13.86 -20.38 6.23
C ASP A 130 13.48 -19.48 5.03
N VAL A 131 13.32 -18.19 5.27
CA VAL A 131 13.17 -17.21 4.21
C VAL A 131 14.51 -17.10 3.48
N ALA A 132 14.54 -17.55 2.23
CA ALA A 132 15.71 -17.40 1.37
C ALA A 132 15.93 -15.94 0.98
N ASP A 133 17.17 -15.59 0.70
CA ASP A 133 17.51 -14.28 0.13
C ASP A 133 16.84 -14.10 -1.23
N PHE A 134 16.24 -12.92 -1.44
CA PHE A 134 15.63 -12.55 -2.70
C PHE A 134 15.69 -11.03 -2.93
N GLU A 135 15.59 -10.64 -4.17
CA GLU A 135 15.31 -9.28 -4.59
C GLU A 135 14.25 -9.34 -5.69
N THR A 136 13.23 -8.48 -5.60
CA THR A 136 12.20 -8.41 -6.64
C THR A 136 12.74 -7.75 -7.91
N PRO A 137 12.27 -8.16 -9.12
CA PRO A 137 12.78 -7.64 -10.38
C PRO A 137 12.42 -6.17 -10.62
N THR A 138 11.29 -5.74 -10.06
CA THR A 138 10.79 -4.36 -10.15
C THR A 138 10.61 -3.77 -8.75
N ASN A 139 10.45 -2.46 -8.66
CA ASN A 139 10.10 -1.80 -7.42
C ASN A 139 8.75 -2.28 -6.88
N GLY A 140 8.55 -2.16 -5.57
CA GLY A 140 7.24 -2.33 -4.95
C GLY A 140 6.29 -1.23 -5.42
N LEU A 141 5.08 -1.63 -5.83
CA LEU A 141 4.01 -0.70 -6.20
C LEU A 141 2.95 -0.66 -5.11
N ILE A 142 2.39 0.51 -4.84
CA ILE A 142 1.22 0.71 -3.98
C ILE A 142 0.01 0.88 -4.89
N PHE A 143 -1.13 0.26 -4.58
CA PHE A 143 -2.36 0.09 -5.36
C PHE A 143 -2.23 -0.88 -6.54
N ASP A 144 -1.09 -1.55 -6.69
CA ASP A 144 -0.79 -2.51 -7.75
C ASP A 144 0.27 -3.52 -7.27
N VAL A 145 0.65 -4.45 -8.15
CA VAL A 145 1.79 -5.35 -7.96
C VAL A 145 2.75 -5.21 -9.14
N GLY A 146 4.00 -4.86 -8.85
CA GLY A 146 5.07 -4.79 -9.85
C GLY A 146 5.41 -6.19 -10.38
N ASN A 147 5.19 -6.40 -11.69
CA ASN A 147 5.56 -7.62 -12.40
C ASN A 147 5.50 -7.37 -13.91
N ASN A 148 6.50 -7.83 -14.64
CA ASN A 148 6.52 -7.72 -16.10
C ASN A 148 5.35 -8.45 -16.80
N ASN A 149 4.69 -9.39 -16.10
CA ASN A 149 3.57 -10.20 -16.61
C ASN A 149 2.30 -10.10 -15.75
N TRP A 150 2.22 -9.16 -14.81
CA TRP A 150 1.00 -8.98 -14.02
C TRP A 150 -0.09 -8.33 -14.86
N THR A 151 -1.19 -9.05 -15.03
CA THR A 151 -2.39 -8.60 -15.74
C THR A 151 -3.57 -8.37 -14.80
N GLY A 152 -3.33 -8.43 -13.48
CA GLY A 152 -4.36 -8.23 -12.48
C GLY A 152 -4.83 -6.78 -12.38
N ASN A 153 -5.92 -6.60 -11.67
CA ASN A 153 -6.50 -5.29 -11.42
C ASN A 153 -5.69 -4.50 -10.39
N LYS A 154 -5.80 -3.18 -10.44
CA LYS A 154 -5.33 -2.29 -9.38
C LYS A 154 -6.36 -2.19 -8.27
N ALA A 155 -5.93 -2.09 -7.01
CA ALA A 155 -6.86 -2.03 -5.90
C ALA A 155 -7.64 -0.72 -5.85
N VAL A 156 -8.95 -0.82 -5.60
CA VAL A 156 -9.81 0.30 -5.21
C VAL A 156 -9.82 0.37 -3.70
N MET A 157 -8.94 1.19 -3.15
CA MET A 157 -8.74 1.27 -1.70
C MET A 157 -8.32 2.68 -1.25
N ARG A 158 -8.42 2.93 0.04
CA ARG A 158 -7.81 4.07 0.74
C ARG A 158 -6.50 3.64 1.36
N LEU A 159 -5.47 4.45 1.18
CA LEU A 159 -4.19 4.30 1.86
C LEU A 159 -4.05 5.39 2.92
N TYR A 160 -3.75 4.98 4.15
CA TYR A 160 -3.54 5.87 5.30
C TYR A 160 -2.06 6.05 5.61
N SER A 161 -1.25 5.01 5.46
CA SER A 161 0.22 5.07 5.60
C SER A 161 0.90 3.84 5.03
N TYR A 162 2.20 3.97 4.77
CA TYR A 162 3.09 2.89 4.37
C TYR A 162 4.47 3.11 4.99
N THR A 163 5.10 2.02 5.45
CA THR A 163 6.52 2.02 5.86
C THR A 163 7.23 0.77 5.33
N ASP A 164 8.54 0.90 5.09
CA ASP A 164 9.47 -0.19 4.92
C ASP A 164 10.59 -0.02 5.96
N GLY A 165 10.35 -0.55 7.16
CA GLY A 165 11.21 -0.37 8.31
C GLY A 165 11.63 1.07 8.52
N ASP A 166 12.96 1.28 8.68
CA ASP A 166 13.59 2.61 8.77
C ASP A 166 14.02 3.15 7.40
N ALA A 167 13.75 2.43 6.31
CA ALA A 167 14.21 2.79 4.97
C ALA A 167 13.25 3.72 4.23
N GLN A 168 11.95 3.65 4.52
CA GLN A 168 10.93 4.49 3.88
C GLN A 168 9.72 4.70 4.79
N ARG A 169 9.19 5.93 4.79
CA ARG A 169 7.97 6.28 5.51
C ARG A 169 7.10 7.22 4.70
N LEU A 170 6.07 6.67 4.06
CA LEU A 170 5.18 7.38 3.16
C LEU A 170 3.90 7.81 3.89
N ILE A 171 3.54 9.08 3.72
CA ILE A 171 2.28 9.64 4.23
C ILE A 171 1.49 10.28 3.09
N PRO A 172 0.16 10.15 3.08
CA PRO A 172 -0.71 10.87 2.14
C PRO A 172 -0.64 12.38 2.38
N CYS A 173 -0.47 13.14 1.30
CA CYS A 173 -0.48 14.60 1.36
C CYS A 173 -0.91 15.22 0.03
N LEU A 174 -1.20 16.52 0.07
CA LEU A 174 -1.15 17.40 -1.10
C LEU A 174 0.21 18.07 -1.15
N ASP A 175 0.79 18.14 -2.33
CA ASP A 175 1.96 18.98 -2.55
C ASP A 175 1.60 20.49 -2.56
N ALA A 176 2.58 21.36 -2.74
CA ALA A 176 2.39 22.81 -2.77
C ALA A 176 1.47 23.30 -3.92
N ASN A 177 1.23 22.46 -4.93
CA ASN A 177 0.33 22.75 -6.06
C ASN A 177 -1.07 22.13 -5.87
N GLY A 178 -1.30 21.45 -4.72
CA GLY A 178 -2.58 20.79 -4.43
C GLY A 178 -2.72 19.41 -5.10
N VAL A 179 -1.62 18.82 -5.58
CA VAL A 179 -1.63 17.49 -6.20
C VAL A 179 -1.52 16.41 -5.13
N PRO A 180 -2.42 15.41 -5.07
CA PRO A 180 -2.33 14.31 -4.12
C PRO A 180 -1.14 13.41 -4.44
N CYS A 181 -0.33 13.12 -3.41
CA CYS A 181 0.88 12.31 -3.49
C CYS A 181 1.12 11.56 -2.18
N LEU A 182 2.14 10.73 -2.16
CA LEU A 182 2.75 10.20 -0.94
C LEU A 182 4.08 10.91 -0.72
N TYR A 183 4.29 11.49 0.46
CA TYR A 183 5.56 12.09 0.80
C TYR A 183 6.38 11.15 1.67
N ASP A 184 7.62 10.87 1.26
CA ASP A 184 8.56 10.07 2.03
C ASP A 184 9.24 10.96 3.08
N LEU A 185 8.92 10.73 4.35
CA LEU A 185 9.50 11.48 5.47
C LEU A 185 10.98 11.16 5.72
N ILE A 186 11.48 10.03 5.19
CA ILE A 186 12.89 9.61 5.30
C ILE A 186 13.66 10.08 4.08
N GLY A 187 13.23 9.68 2.88
CA GLY A 187 13.86 10.04 1.61
C GLY A 187 13.65 11.49 1.19
N LYS A 188 12.77 12.26 1.88
CA LYS A 188 12.46 13.67 1.60
C LYS A 188 12.03 13.94 0.17
N THR A 189 11.21 13.03 -0.39
CA THR A 189 10.72 13.11 -1.77
C THR A 189 9.23 12.82 -1.86
N ALA A 190 8.57 13.42 -2.83
CA ALA A 190 7.17 13.15 -3.15
C ALA A 190 7.07 12.09 -4.25
N LEU A 191 6.20 11.11 -4.05
CA LEU A 191 5.90 10.05 -4.99
C LEU A 191 4.49 10.27 -5.54
N TYR A 192 4.39 10.35 -6.85
CA TYR A 192 3.15 10.71 -7.54
C TYR A 192 2.53 9.50 -8.24
N ASN A 193 1.26 9.67 -8.62
CA ASN A 193 0.54 8.71 -9.44
C ASN A 193 1.27 8.44 -10.78
N GLN A 194 1.50 7.17 -11.08
CA GLN A 194 2.07 6.70 -12.34
C GLN A 194 1.00 6.09 -13.26
N GLY A 195 -0.24 5.96 -12.78
CA GLY A 195 -1.37 5.43 -13.53
C GLY A 195 -2.25 6.53 -14.14
N ALA A 196 -3.42 6.14 -14.59
CA ALA A 196 -4.40 7.06 -15.19
C ALA A 196 -5.29 7.73 -14.13
N GLY A 197 -5.78 8.93 -14.44
CA GLY A 197 -6.67 9.71 -13.58
C GLY A 197 -5.97 10.30 -12.36
N SER A 198 -6.74 10.65 -11.34
CA SER A 198 -6.24 11.26 -10.11
C SER A 198 -6.76 10.52 -8.88
N PHE A 199 -6.00 10.51 -7.80
CA PHE A 199 -6.50 10.08 -6.50
C PHE A 199 -7.60 11.01 -5.99
N THR A 200 -8.61 10.46 -5.33
CA THR A 200 -9.46 11.22 -4.41
C THR A 200 -8.84 11.16 -3.01
N TRP A 201 -9.21 12.08 -2.14
CA TRP A 201 -8.53 12.24 -0.86
C TRP A 201 -9.41 12.87 0.23
N ARG A 202 -8.99 12.78 1.45
CA ARG A 202 -9.58 13.46 2.61
C ARG A 202 -8.51 13.88 3.61
#